data_a4b7c099f5e55204709d6453eeed0468
#
_entry.id   a4b7c099f5e55204709d6453eeed0468
#
_cell.length_a   1.000
_cell.length_b   1.000
_cell.length_c   1.000
_cell.angle_alpha   90.00
_cell.angle_beta   90.00
_cell.angle_gamma   90.00
#
_symmetry.space_group_name_H-M   'P 1'
#
loop_
_entity.id
_entity.type
_entity.pdbx_description
1 polymer ?
#
loop_
_entity_poly.entity_id
_entity_poly.type
_entity_poly.pdbx_seq_one_letter_code
_entity_poly.pdbx_strand_id
1 'polypeptide(L)'
;GVVIENYEAQTDGKIVQQNDLDRFKYFGNSLLANGGEFGYHGYNHQPLSPSSVNYGEKYVSYKTWKDKAAMKAGLSELIRFVNQLFPKAQKSVYVPPSNILSKEGREVIVNDFPEIKAISSNYFPGDFTYSQEFEVSPDGMIEEPRTVSGAVWGDFSQMTVFSEMNMHYVNNHFLHPDDVLDVDRGAELGWAKMYKALDKEVSWVHNMSPSLRNLTGSELAGAVQRYGILKVSQKYTKDALKIDLENFHDHAY
;
A
#
# COMPACT_ATOMS: atom_id res chain seq x y z
N GLY A 1 -5.03 4.39 4.75
CA GLY A 1 -4.89 3.78 6.07
C GLY A 1 -4.80 4.82 7.16
N VAL A 2 -5.22 4.49 8.36
CA VAL A 2 -5.00 5.35 9.53
C VAL A 2 -3.60 5.07 10.02
N VAL A 3 -2.74 6.07 10.03
CA VAL A 3 -1.37 5.97 10.52
C VAL A 3 -1.35 6.37 11.99
N ILE A 4 -0.86 5.48 12.84
CA ILE A 4 -0.59 5.77 14.25
C ILE A 4 0.88 6.13 14.35
N GLU A 5 1.21 7.30 13.83
CA GLU A 5 2.59 7.79 13.87
C GLU A 5 2.97 8.25 15.26
N ASN A 6 4.17 7.91 15.67
CA ASN A 6 4.81 8.42 16.88
C ASN A 6 3.96 8.31 18.15
N TYR A 7 3.05 7.33 18.18
CA TYR A 7 2.15 7.15 19.30
C TYR A 7 2.90 7.12 20.66
N GLU A 8 3.94 6.30 20.77
CA GLU A 8 4.76 6.25 21.97
C GLU A 8 5.65 7.50 22.15
N ALA A 9 6.19 8.04 21.06
CA ALA A 9 7.02 9.24 21.13
C ALA A 9 6.22 10.48 21.58
N GLN A 10 4.96 10.55 21.16
CA GLN A 10 4.06 11.65 21.58
C GLN A 10 3.50 11.46 22.99
N THR A 11 3.47 10.23 23.47
CA THR A 11 2.74 9.88 24.68
C THR A 11 3.61 9.31 25.80
N ASP A 12 4.91 9.18 25.59
CA ASP A 12 5.83 8.47 26.49
C ASP A 12 5.27 7.08 26.91
N GLY A 13 4.71 6.37 25.96
CA GLY A 13 4.07 5.07 26.19
C GLY A 13 2.70 5.15 26.85
N LYS A 14 2.14 6.34 27.04
CA LYS A 14 0.79 6.51 27.59
C LYS A 14 -0.22 6.72 26.47
N ILE A 15 -1.42 6.19 26.65
CA ILE A 15 -2.60 6.62 25.87
C ILE A 15 -2.88 8.05 26.28
N VAL A 16 -2.67 9.00 25.38
CA VAL A 16 -2.68 10.42 25.70
C VAL A 16 -4.03 10.85 26.18
N GLN A 17 -5.08 10.52 25.46
CA GLN A 17 -6.44 10.89 25.82
C GLN A 17 -7.42 9.88 25.26
N GLN A 18 -8.45 9.56 26.03
CA GLN A 18 -9.54 8.71 25.56
C GLN A 18 -10.22 9.27 24.30
N ASN A 19 -10.29 10.61 24.18
CA ASN A 19 -10.83 11.28 23.00
C ASN A 19 -10.08 10.96 21.71
N ASP A 20 -8.78 10.74 21.77
CA ASP A 20 -8.00 10.40 20.56
C ASP A 20 -8.27 8.97 20.11
N LEU A 21 -8.42 8.05 21.05
CA LEU A 21 -8.88 6.68 20.74
C LEU A 21 -10.30 6.66 20.19
N ASP A 22 -11.19 7.47 20.75
CA ASP A 22 -12.59 7.54 20.28
C ASP A 22 -12.66 8.13 18.86
N ARG A 23 -11.88 9.15 18.56
CA ARG A 23 -11.73 9.69 17.20
C ARG A 23 -11.15 8.65 16.24
N PHE A 24 -10.09 7.96 16.65
CA PHE A 24 -9.48 6.91 15.85
C PHE A 24 -10.48 5.79 15.53
N LYS A 25 -11.25 5.33 16.53
CA LYS A 25 -12.33 4.35 16.34
C LYS A 25 -13.42 4.87 15.43
N TYR A 26 -13.84 6.13 15.60
CA TYR A 26 -14.89 6.75 14.79
C TYR A 26 -14.49 6.79 13.32
N PHE A 27 -13.33 7.35 12.99
CA PHE A 27 -12.86 7.45 11.61
C PHE A 27 -12.50 6.08 11.02
N GLY A 28 -11.90 5.19 11.80
CA GLY A 28 -11.61 3.83 11.37
C GLY A 28 -12.88 3.03 11.04
N ASN A 29 -13.92 3.12 11.87
CA ASN A 29 -15.20 2.49 11.57
C ASN A 29 -15.90 3.13 10.36
N SER A 30 -15.78 4.45 10.17
CA SER A 30 -16.29 5.12 8.98
C SER A 30 -15.59 4.62 7.71
N LEU A 31 -14.25 4.46 7.73
CA LEU A 31 -13.50 3.89 6.64
C LEU A 31 -13.99 2.48 6.29
N LEU A 32 -14.12 1.60 7.28
CA LEU A 32 -14.59 0.23 7.09
C LEU A 32 -16.02 0.16 6.58
N ALA A 33 -16.91 1.02 7.09
CA ALA A 33 -18.32 1.10 6.65
C ALA A 33 -18.46 1.56 5.19
N ASN A 34 -17.45 2.24 4.65
CA ASN A 34 -17.40 2.69 3.25
C ASN A 34 -16.53 1.77 2.35
N GLY A 35 -16.32 0.52 2.74
CA GLY A 35 -15.61 -0.47 1.93
C GLY A 35 -14.09 -0.37 1.98
N GLY A 36 -13.54 0.43 2.90
CA GLY A 36 -12.10 0.50 3.12
C GLY A 36 -11.57 -0.67 3.95
N GLU A 37 -10.25 -0.82 3.99
CA GLU A 37 -9.54 -1.75 4.87
C GLU A 37 -8.38 -1.07 5.58
N PHE A 38 -7.77 -1.73 6.55
CA PHE A 38 -6.55 -1.26 7.19
C PHE A 38 -5.32 -1.94 6.60
N GLY A 39 -4.27 -1.14 6.36
CA GLY A 39 -2.91 -1.62 6.15
C GLY A 39 -1.99 -1.25 7.32
N TYR A 40 -0.89 -1.96 7.44
CA TYR A 40 0.14 -1.64 8.42
C TYR A 40 1.19 -0.72 7.81
N HIS A 41 1.52 0.37 8.51
CA HIS A 41 2.48 1.38 8.04
C HIS A 41 3.63 1.59 9.02
N GLY A 42 4.13 0.51 9.59
CA GLY A 42 5.21 0.54 10.58
C GLY A 42 4.77 1.02 11.96
N TYR A 43 5.48 0.54 12.98
CA TYR A 43 5.31 1.02 14.34
C TYR A 43 6.01 2.38 14.48
N ASN A 44 5.30 3.39 14.96
CA ASN A 44 5.79 4.78 15.04
C ASN A 44 6.35 5.34 13.72
N HIS A 45 5.77 4.95 12.59
CA HIS A 45 6.27 5.31 11.26
C HIS A 45 7.75 4.96 11.05
N GLN A 46 8.23 3.93 11.72
CA GLN A 46 9.63 3.52 11.69
C GLN A 46 9.84 2.44 10.64
N PRO A 47 10.69 2.69 9.63
CA PRO A 47 11.00 1.69 8.60
C PRO A 47 11.56 0.41 9.21
N LEU A 48 11.17 -0.75 8.67
CA LEU A 48 11.73 -2.03 9.08
C LEU A 48 13.15 -2.21 8.52
N SER A 49 14.09 -1.65 9.25
CA SER A 49 15.50 -1.71 8.89
C SER A 49 16.39 -1.64 10.13
N PRO A 50 17.45 -2.45 10.19
CA PRO A 50 18.37 -2.43 11.30
C PRO A 50 19.26 -1.18 11.28
N SER A 51 19.80 -0.82 12.44
CA SER A 51 20.71 0.32 12.59
C SER A 51 22.03 0.19 11.79
N SER A 52 22.33 -1.01 11.31
CA SER A 52 23.48 -1.28 10.45
C SER A 52 23.31 -0.77 9.01
N VAL A 53 22.08 -0.44 8.59
CA VAL A 53 21.82 0.09 7.26
C VAL A 53 21.99 1.61 7.26
N ASN A 54 22.85 2.09 6.39
CA ASN A 54 23.06 3.52 6.18
C ASN A 54 22.06 4.04 5.13
N TYR A 55 21.15 4.91 5.54
CA TYR A 55 20.15 5.53 4.64
C TYR A 55 20.60 6.86 4.04
N GLY A 56 21.82 7.29 4.30
CA GLY A 56 22.31 8.61 3.90
C GLY A 56 21.66 9.76 4.68
N GLU A 57 22.06 10.97 4.38
CA GLU A 57 21.63 12.17 5.11
C GLU A 57 20.12 12.44 5.02
N LYS A 58 19.49 12.08 3.92
CA LYS A 58 18.06 12.31 3.70
C LYS A 58 17.16 11.61 4.73
N TYR A 59 17.63 10.51 5.31
CA TYR A 59 16.85 9.67 6.22
C TYR A 59 17.43 9.60 7.64
N VAL A 60 18.35 10.49 7.99
CA VAL A 60 18.99 10.54 9.32
C VAL A 60 18.00 10.75 10.46
N SER A 61 16.85 11.35 10.18
CA SER A 61 15.80 11.56 11.18
C SER A 61 15.05 10.28 11.59
N TYR A 62 15.14 9.21 10.80
CA TYR A 62 14.47 7.95 11.14
C TYR A 62 15.30 7.16 12.14
N LYS A 63 14.65 6.72 13.22
CA LYS A 63 15.22 5.71 14.11
C LYS A 63 15.24 4.38 13.35
N THR A 64 16.32 3.64 13.50
CA THR A 64 16.45 2.28 12.97
C THR A 64 16.32 1.26 14.09
N TRP A 65 15.91 0.06 13.74
CA TRP A 65 15.80 -1.02 14.71
C TRP A 65 17.17 -1.64 14.98
N LYS A 66 17.39 -2.02 16.23
CA LYS A 66 18.66 -2.64 16.63
C LYS A 66 18.93 -3.95 15.89
N ASP A 67 17.90 -4.77 15.71
CA ASP A 67 17.98 -6.11 15.12
C ASP A 67 16.59 -6.60 14.67
N LYS A 68 16.53 -7.79 14.08
CA LYS A 68 15.26 -8.42 13.65
C LYS A 68 14.29 -8.65 14.81
N ALA A 69 14.79 -8.97 15.99
CA ALA A 69 13.93 -9.22 17.17
C ALA A 69 13.21 -7.94 17.59
N ALA A 70 13.89 -6.79 17.54
CA ALA A 70 13.29 -5.49 17.81
C ALA A 70 12.27 -5.11 16.73
N MET A 71 12.56 -5.33 15.44
CA MET A 71 11.60 -5.13 14.34
C MET A 71 10.34 -5.98 14.52
N LYS A 72 10.52 -7.27 14.84
CA LYS A 72 9.41 -8.20 15.14
C LYS A 72 8.57 -7.70 16.32
N ALA A 73 9.21 -7.30 17.40
CA ALA A 73 8.50 -6.79 18.59
C ALA A 73 7.67 -5.55 18.28
N GLY A 74 8.24 -4.59 17.54
CA GLY A 74 7.53 -3.38 17.13
C GLY A 74 6.33 -3.67 16.23
N LEU A 75 6.50 -4.51 15.22
CA LEU A 75 5.39 -4.89 14.33
C LEU A 75 4.33 -5.71 15.06
N SER A 76 4.73 -6.61 15.98
CA SER A 76 3.79 -7.34 16.82
C SER A 76 2.93 -6.41 17.69
N GLU A 77 3.52 -5.36 18.25
CA GLU A 77 2.79 -4.39 19.05
C GLU A 77 1.80 -3.57 18.22
N LEU A 78 2.20 -3.13 17.02
CA LEU A 78 1.30 -2.47 16.07
C LEU A 78 0.09 -3.37 15.74
N ILE A 79 0.34 -4.62 15.38
CA ILE A 79 -0.69 -5.60 15.04
C ILE A 79 -1.61 -5.85 16.23
N ARG A 80 -1.04 -6.03 17.43
CA ARG A 80 -1.80 -6.20 18.68
C ARG A 80 -2.74 -5.02 18.91
N PHE A 81 -2.22 -3.79 18.79
CA PHE A 81 -2.99 -2.58 19.03
C PHE A 81 -4.14 -2.43 18.02
N VAL A 82 -3.87 -2.58 16.73
CA VAL A 82 -4.89 -2.48 15.69
C VAL A 82 -5.94 -3.58 15.85
N ASN A 83 -5.54 -4.81 16.17
CA ASN A 83 -6.47 -5.90 16.40
C ASN A 83 -7.36 -5.69 17.64
N GLN A 84 -6.84 -5.05 18.66
CA GLN A 84 -7.64 -4.69 19.84
C GLN A 84 -8.76 -3.70 19.48
N LEU A 85 -8.50 -2.76 18.59
CA LEU A 85 -9.46 -1.74 18.18
C LEU A 85 -10.42 -2.21 17.09
N PHE A 86 -9.91 -2.97 16.13
CA PHE A 86 -10.64 -3.42 14.94
C PHE A 86 -10.42 -4.93 14.68
N PRO A 87 -10.93 -5.80 15.57
CA PRO A 87 -10.62 -7.24 15.51
C PRO A 87 -11.15 -7.93 14.25
N LYS A 88 -12.18 -7.39 13.63
CA LYS A 88 -12.83 -7.98 12.44
C LYS A 88 -12.39 -7.36 11.12
N ALA A 89 -11.57 -6.31 11.14
CA ALA A 89 -11.13 -5.66 9.92
C ALA A 89 -10.11 -6.51 9.16
N GLN A 90 -10.18 -6.49 7.82
CA GLN A 90 -9.13 -7.05 6.96
C GLN A 90 -7.86 -6.21 7.11
N LYS A 91 -6.71 -6.88 7.21
CA LYS A 91 -5.40 -6.26 7.47
C LYS A 91 -4.29 -7.15 6.92
N SER A 92 -4.12 -7.17 5.61
CA SER A 92 -3.12 -8.04 4.98
C SER A 92 -2.06 -7.30 4.16
N VAL A 93 -2.11 -5.97 4.15
CA VAL A 93 -1.17 -5.14 3.39
C VAL A 93 -0.20 -4.44 4.33
N TYR A 94 1.08 -4.48 4.01
CA TYR A 94 2.11 -3.66 4.64
C TYR A 94 2.58 -2.57 3.68
N VAL A 95 2.58 -1.33 4.16
CA VAL A 95 3.08 -0.16 3.43
C VAL A 95 4.34 0.32 4.13
N PRO A 96 5.53 0.17 3.54
CA PRO A 96 6.77 0.58 4.19
C PRO A 96 6.81 2.09 4.44
N PRO A 97 7.08 2.55 5.69
CA PRO A 97 7.31 3.96 5.96
C PRO A 97 8.41 4.52 5.07
N SER A 98 8.13 5.67 4.43
CA SER A 98 9.03 6.32 3.46
C SER A 98 9.53 5.41 2.34
N ASN A 99 8.82 4.35 2.03
CA ASN A 99 9.18 3.30 1.07
C ASN A 99 10.47 2.53 1.44
N ILE A 100 10.89 2.58 2.69
CA ILE A 100 12.10 1.93 3.16
C ILE A 100 11.74 0.57 3.75
N LEU A 101 12.26 -0.48 3.14
CA LEU A 101 12.17 -1.84 3.63
C LEU A 101 13.51 -2.55 3.36
N SER A 102 14.23 -2.89 4.42
CA SER A 102 15.45 -3.66 4.27
C SER A 102 15.15 -5.14 3.98
N LYS A 103 16.16 -5.85 3.51
CA LYS A 103 16.06 -7.30 3.33
C LYS A 103 15.70 -8.00 4.65
N GLU A 104 16.31 -7.58 5.74
CA GLU A 104 16.05 -8.13 7.08
C GLU A 104 14.62 -7.80 7.55
N GLY A 105 14.12 -6.61 7.24
CA GLY A 105 12.73 -6.22 7.52
C GLY A 105 11.73 -7.04 6.73
N ARG A 106 12.00 -7.29 5.45
CA ARG A 106 11.21 -8.19 4.62
C ARG A 106 11.20 -9.61 5.17
N GLU A 107 12.35 -10.15 5.54
CA GLU A 107 12.46 -11.48 6.15
C GLU A 107 11.65 -11.59 7.44
N VAL A 108 11.57 -10.54 8.25
CA VAL A 108 10.72 -10.49 9.44
C VAL A 108 9.24 -10.57 9.06
N ILE A 109 8.80 -9.81 8.05
CA ILE A 109 7.41 -9.87 7.58
C ILE A 109 7.08 -11.29 7.10
N VAL A 110 7.86 -11.83 6.18
CA VAL A 110 7.61 -13.13 5.53
C VAL A 110 7.59 -14.28 6.52
N ASN A 111 8.54 -14.29 7.46
CA ASN A 111 8.72 -15.43 8.36
C ASN A 111 7.84 -15.38 9.62
N ASP A 112 7.53 -14.17 10.10
CA ASP A 112 6.91 -14.00 11.42
C ASP A 112 5.47 -13.49 11.37
N PHE A 113 5.01 -12.97 10.24
CA PHE A 113 3.68 -12.34 10.10
C PHE A 113 2.92 -12.89 8.88
N PRO A 114 2.51 -14.15 8.90
CA PRO A 114 1.86 -14.82 7.76
C PRO A 114 0.49 -14.21 7.38
N GLU A 115 -0.09 -13.38 8.23
CA GLU A 115 -1.29 -12.60 7.94
C GLU A 115 -1.04 -11.45 6.96
N ILE A 116 0.20 -10.94 6.86
CA ILE A 116 0.58 -9.94 5.87
C ILE A 116 0.86 -10.68 4.56
N LYS A 117 0.10 -10.37 3.52
CA LYS A 117 0.15 -11.05 2.22
C LYS A 117 0.75 -10.18 1.13
N ALA A 118 0.64 -8.87 1.27
CA ALA A 118 1.07 -7.93 0.26
C ALA A 118 1.92 -6.80 0.84
N ILE A 119 2.83 -6.31 0.03
CA ILE A 119 3.64 -5.12 0.32
C ILE A 119 3.35 -4.07 -0.76
N SER A 120 2.98 -2.87 -0.34
CA SER A 120 2.76 -1.74 -1.23
C SER A 120 3.81 -0.66 -1.01
N SER A 121 4.74 -0.52 -1.96
CA SER A 121 5.86 0.43 -1.90
C SER A 121 6.02 1.17 -3.22
N ASN A 122 7.23 1.49 -3.63
CA ASN A 122 7.53 2.22 -4.85
C ASN A 122 7.79 1.31 -6.04
N TYR A 123 7.29 1.74 -7.19
CA TYR A 123 7.61 1.16 -8.48
C TYR A 123 9.06 1.46 -8.91
N PHE A 124 9.53 2.68 -8.65
CA PHE A 124 10.86 3.11 -9.07
C PHE A 124 11.94 2.82 -8.02
N PRO A 125 13.13 2.32 -8.45
CA PRO A 125 14.23 2.09 -7.55
C PRO A 125 14.79 3.41 -7.00
N GLY A 126 15.16 3.40 -5.74
CA GLY A 126 16.02 4.38 -5.10
C GLY A 126 17.06 3.64 -4.28
N ASP A 127 18.15 4.30 -3.91
CA ASP A 127 19.29 3.68 -3.24
C ASP A 127 18.93 2.91 -1.97
N PHE A 128 17.83 3.31 -1.32
CA PHE A 128 17.37 2.74 -0.05
C PHE A 128 15.90 2.31 -0.08
N THR A 129 15.26 2.39 -1.23
CA THR A 129 13.85 2.06 -1.37
C THR A 129 13.67 0.67 -1.94
N TYR A 130 12.66 0.01 -1.45
CA TYR A 130 12.21 -1.25 -1.99
C TYR A 130 11.50 -1.00 -3.32
N SER A 131 12.01 -1.59 -4.39
CA SER A 131 11.47 -1.48 -5.74
C SER A 131 10.58 -2.68 -6.04
N GLN A 132 9.43 -2.44 -6.64
CA GLN A 132 8.40 -3.46 -6.86
C GLN A 132 7.93 -3.49 -8.31
N GLU A 133 7.42 -4.66 -8.69
CA GLU A 133 6.52 -4.90 -9.84
C GLU A 133 5.22 -5.51 -9.32
N PHE A 134 4.14 -5.53 -10.13
CA PHE A 134 2.90 -6.24 -9.77
C PHE A 134 3.08 -7.75 -9.99
N GLU A 135 3.56 -8.44 -8.98
CA GLU A 135 3.90 -9.86 -9.09
C GLU A 135 3.73 -10.62 -7.77
N VAL A 136 3.85 -11.93 -7.85
CA VAL A 136 4.08 -12.78 -6.69
C VAL A 136 5.58 -13.06 -6.62
N SER A 137 6.22 -12.51 -5.61
CA SER A 137 7.66 -12.71 -5.38
C SER A 137 8.01 -14.17 -5.04
N PRO A 138 9.26 -14.59 -5.23
CA PRO A 138 9.69 -15.97 -4.94
C PRO A 138 9.46 -16.41 -3.49
N ASP A 139 9.39 -15.50 -2.54
CA ASP A 139 9.08 -15.77 -1.13
C ASP A 139 7.57 -15.83 -0.83
N GLY A 140 6.74 -15.71 -1.87
CA GLY A 140 5.28 -15.78 -1.78
C GLY A 140 4.58 -14.47 -1.43
N MET A 141 5.34 -13.39 -1.20
CA MET A 141 4.78 -12.07 -0.96
C MET A 141 4.23 -11.47 -2.25
N ILE A 142 3.08 -10.84 -2.17
CA ILE A 142 2.46 -10.15 -3.30
C ILE A 142 2.92 -8.70 -3.31
N GLU A 143 3.39 -8.25 -4.46
CA GLU A 143 3.91 -6.90 -4.64
C GLU A 143 2.85 -6.00 -5.27
N GLU A 144 2.64 -4.82 -4.66
CA GLU A 144 1.62 -3.85 -5.08
C GLU A 144 2.23 -2.44 -5.16
N PRO A 145 3.11 -2.17 -6.15
CA PRO A 145 3.74 -0.86 -6.25
C PRO A 145 2.71 0.26 -6.45
N ARG A 146 3.00 1.41 -5.87
CA ARG A 146 2.23 2.64 -6.11
C ARG A 146 2.57 3.19 -7.47
N THR A 147 1.58 3.33 -8.34
CA THR A 147 1.77 3.88 -9.69
C THR A 147 1.77 5.39 -9.71
N VAL A 148 0.98 6.01 -8.84
CA VAL A 148 0.84 7.46 -8.77
C VAL A 148 0.60 7.92 -7.33
N SER A 149 0.98 9.15 -7.03
CA SER A 149 0.81 9.79 -5.72
C SER A 149 0.17 11.16 -5.82
N GLY A 150 -0.55 11.55 -4.76
CA GLY A 150 -1.12 12.87 -4.59
C GLY A 150 -2.47 13.07 -5.29
N ALA A 151 -3.11 14.20 -4.99
CA ALA A 151 -4.44 14.55 -5.50
C ALA A 151 -4.39 15.36 -6.80
N VAL A 152 -3.24 15.93 -7.14
CA VAL A 152 -3.05 16.78 -8.33
C VAL A 152 -2.00 16.14 -9.22
N TRP A 153 -2.39 15.76 -10.43
CA TRP A 153 -1.50 15.10 -11.37
C TRP A 153 -1.07 16.04 -12.49
N GLY A 154 0.21 15.97 -12.85
CA GLY A 154 0.72 16.52 -14.09
C GLY A 154 0.74 15.48 -15.21
N ASP A 155 1.15 15.90 -16.39
CA ASP A 155 1.18 15.06 -17.60
C ASP A 155 2.00 13.77 -17.40
N PHE A 156 3.09 13.84 -16.64
CA PHE A 156 3.91 12.67 -16.33
C PHE A 156 3.14 11.64 -15.51
N SER A 157 2.40 12.08 -14.49
CA SER A 157 1.58 11.18 -13.66
C SER A 157 0.46 10.54 -14.46
N GLN A 158 -0.20 11.30 -15.33
CA GLN A 158 -1.23 10.78 -16.22
C GLN A 158 -0.64 9.77 -17.21
N MET A 159 0.53 10.06 -17.79
CA MET A 159 1.24 9.11 -18.67
C MET A 159 1.62 7.83 -17.92
N THR A 160 2.10 7.93 -16.69
CA THR A 160 2.44 6.77 -15.85
C THR A 160 1.19 5.89 -15.62
N VAL A 161 0.09 6.49 -15.16
CA VAL A 161 -1.18 5.76 -14.94
C VAL A 161 -1.66 5.10 -16.23
N PHE A 162 -1.64 5.82 -17.34
CA PHE A 162 -2.03 5.27 -18.64
C PHE A 162 -1.16 4.07 -19.05
N SER A 163 0.16 4.18 -18.87
CA SER A 163 1.11 3.12 -19.21
C SER A 163 0.89 1.88 -18.33
N GLU A 164 0.79 2.08 -17.01
CA GLU A 164 0.60 0.98 -16.05
C GLU A 164 -0.72 0.25 -16.28
N MET A 165 -1.80 0.99 -16.52
CA MET A 165 -3.09 0.38 -16.84
C MET A 165 -3.08 -0.42 -18.15
N ASN A 166 -2.22 -0.08 -19.12
CA ASN A 166 -2.07 -0.86 -20.35
C ASN A 166 -1.10 -2.02 -20.21
N MET A 167 -0.14 -1.96 -19.31
CA MET A 167 0.89 -3.00 -19.12
C MET A 167 0.50 -4.00 -18.04
N HIS A 168 -0.07 -3.53 -16.93
CA HIS A 168 -0.39 -4.34 -15.76
C HIS A 168 -1.88 -4.41 -15.44
N TYR A 169 -2.72 -3.65 -16.16
CA TYR A 169 -4.18 -3.60 -15.95
C TYR A 169 -4.58 -3.12 -14.55
N VAL A 170 -3.73 -2.33 -13.91
CA VAL A 170 -3.92 -1.86 -12.53
C VAL A 170 -3.49 -0.41 -12.37
N ASN A 171 -4.15 0.30 -11.45
CA ASN A 171 -3.71 1.59 -10.95
C ASN A 171 -3.76 1.56 -9.41
N ASN A 172 -2.61 1.63 -8.78
CA ASN A 172 -2.48 1.73 -7.33
C ASN A 172 -2.14 3.18 -6.97
N HIS A 173 -3.13 3.92 -6.50
CA HIS A 173 -3.03 5.35 -6.22
C HIS A 173 -2.76 5.59 -4.73
N PHE A 174 -1.73 6.35 -4.44
CA PHE A 174 -1.32 6.71 -3.10
C PHE A 174 -1.68 8.16 -2.75
N LEU A 175 -2.36 8.34 -1.62
CA LEU A 175 -2.74 9.65 -1.09
C LEU A 175 -2.38 9.76 0.38
N HIS A 176 -1.93 10.93 0.79
CA HIS A 176 -1.91 11.29 2.20
C HIS A 176 -3.16 12.14 2.51
N PRO A 177 -4.02 11.73 3.44
CA PRO A 177 -5.21 12.52 3.79
C PRO A 177 -4.88 13.92 4.32
N ASP A 178 -3.68 14.11 4.86
CA ASP A 178 -3.17 15.38 5.39
C ASP A 178 -2.43 16.25 4.36
N ASP A 179 -2.38 15.87 3.09
CA ASP A 179 -1.81 16.69 2.01
C ASP A 179 -2.42 18.10 1.98
N VAL A 180 -3.68 18.23 2.36
CA VAL A 180 -4.38 19.52 2.48
C VAL A 180 -3.80 20.45 3.56
N LEU A 181 -3.03 19.92 4.48
CA LEU A 181 -2.38 20.65 5.58
C LEU A 181 -0.89 20.88 5.33
N ASP A 182 -0.31 20.19 4.37
CA ASP A 182 1.10 20.23 4.05
C ASP A 182 1.40 21.32 3.02
N VAL A 183 2.26 22.27 3.38
CA VAL A 183 2.61 23.43 2.53
C VAL A 183 3.30 23.04 1.22
N ASP A 184 4.01 21.92 1.21
CA ASP A 184 4.73 21.44 0.04
C ASP A 184 3.86 20.55 -0.88
N ARG A 185 2.66 20.16 -0.42
CA ARG A 185 1.82 19.19 -1.13
C ARG A 185 0.44 19.73 -1.52
N GLY A 186 -0.20 20.55 -0.71
CA GLY A 186 -1.54 20.99 -1.08
C GLY A 186 -2.21 22.01 -0.17
N ALA A 187 -1.57 22.48 0.91
CA ALA A 187 -2.17 23.42 1.84
C ALA A 187 -2.64 24.73 1.15
N GLU A 188 -1.90 25.22 0.15
CA GLU A 188 -2.27 26.42 -0.59
C GLU A 188 -3.56 26.24 -1.43
N LEU A 189 -3.86 25.01 -1.85
CA LEU A 189 -5.08 24.71 -2.61
C LEU A 189 -6.31 24.67 -1.73
N GLY A 190 -6.16 24.14 -0.51
CA GLY A 190 -7.25 23.82 0.40
C GLY A 190 -8.13 22.66 -0.10
N TRP A 191 -8.95 22.13 0.78
CA TRP A 191 -9.72 20.92 0.54
C TRP A 191 -10.59 20.96 -0.73
N ALA A 192 -11.33 22.03 -0.94
CA ALA A 192 -12.27 22.10 -2.06
C ALA A 192 -11.59 21.98 -3.43
N LYS A 193 -10.43 22.61 -3.60
CA LYS A 193 -9.69 22.54 -4.87
C LYS A 193 -8.98 21.19 -5.03
N MET A 194 -8.40 20.65 -3.95
CA MET A 194 -7.77 19.33 -3.97
C MET A 194 -8.79 18.24 -4.28
N TYR A 195 -9.95 18.25 -3.63
CA TYR A 195 -11.03 17.31 -3.92
C TYR A 195 -11.46 17.36 -5.39
N LYS A 196 -11.64 18.58 -5.92
CA LYS A 196 -11.99 18.76 -7.35
C LYS A 196 -10.91 18.24 -8.30
N ALA A 197 -9.63 18.43 -7.95
CA ALA A 197 -8.52 17.90 -8.73
C ALA A 197 -8.53 16.36 -8.70
N LEU A 198 -8.63 15.77 -7.52
CA LEU A 198 -8.72 14.32 -7.36
C LEU A 198 -9.92 13.72 -8.10
N ASP A 199 -11.11 14.33 -7.96
CA ASP A 199 -12.32 13.89 -8.65
C ASP A 199 -12.14 13.91 -10.18
N LYS A 200 -11.48 14.93 -10.72
CA LYS A 200 -11.14 15.01 -12.15
C LYS A 200 -10.25 13.84 -12.58
N GLU A 201 -9.19 13.54 -11.83
CA GLU A 201 -8.23 12.50 -12.20
C GLU A 201 -8.85 11.09 -12.05
N VAL A 202 -9.59 10.83 -10.98
CA VAL A 202 -10.30 9.58 -10.80
C VAL A 202 -11.36 9.38 -11.89
N SER A 203 -12.12 10.43 -12.21
CA SER A 203 -13.10 10.40 -13.31
C SER A 203 -12.43 10.12 -14.66
N TRP A 204 -11.26 10.70 -14.91
CA TRP A 204 -10.48 10.43 -16.13
C TRP A 204 -10.08 8.96 -16.23
N VAL A 205 -9.57 8.36 -15.13
CA VAL A 205 -9.22 6.93 -15.07
C VAL A 205 -10.44 6.06 -15.37
N HIS A 206 -11.59 6.31 -14.74
CA HIS A 206 -12.83 5.54 -14.97
C HIS A 206 -13.38 5.72 -16.40
N ASN A 207 -13.25 6.90 -16.99
CA ASN A 207 -13.64 7.12 -18.37
C ASN A 207 -12.72 6.40 -19.37
N MET A 208 -11.44 6.32 -19.07
CA MET A 208 -10.46 5.60 -19.87
C MET A 208 -10.67 4.07 -19.79
N SER A 209 -11.08 3.57 -18.64
CA SER A 209 -11.34 2.15 -18.40
C SER A 209 -12.68 1.96 -17.68
N PRO A 210 -13.81 1.93 -18.43
CA PRO A 210 -15.15 1.82 -17.82
C PRO A 210 -15.42 0.52 -17.06
N SER A 211 -14.65 -0.52 -17.32
CA SER A 211 -14.73 -1.82 -16.61
C SER A 211 -13.80 -1.93 -15.42
N LEU A 212 -13.15 -0.83 -15.03
CA LEU A 212 -12.25 -0.80 -13.88
C LEU A 212 -13.00 -1.18 -12.60
N ARG A 213 -12.43 -2.13 -11.86
CA ARG A 213 -12.93 -2.53 -10.54
C ARG A 213 -12.23 -1.71 -9.46
N ASN A 214 -13.01 -1.16 -8.53
CA ASN A 214 -12.45 -0.55 -7.32
C ASN A 214 -12.18 -1.65 -6.30
N LEU A 215 -10.92 -1.86 -5.97
CA LEU A 215 -10.46 -2.91 -5.07
C LEU A 215 -9.77 -2.31 -3.85
N THR A 216 -9.89 -2.97 -2.72
CA THR A 216 -8.99 -2.76 -1.58
C THR A 216 -7.62 -3.39 -1.89
N GLY A 217 -6.57 -3.08 -1.10
CA GLY A 217 -5.26 -3.69 -1.30
C GLY A 217 -5.31 -5.22 -1.17
N SER A 218 -6.03 -5.77 -0.19
CA SER A 218 -6.19 -7.22 -0.06
C SER A 218 -6.90 -7.87 -1.26
N GLU A 219 -7.86 -7.19 -1.87
CA GLU A 219 -8.54 -7.66 -3.08
C GLU A 219 -7.62 -7.56 -4.30
N LEU A 220 -6.82 -6.48 -4.38
CA LEU A 220 -5.79 -6.33 -5.41
C LEU A 220 -4.75 -7.44 -5.28
N ALA A 221 -4.26 -7.73 -4.07
CA ALA A 221 -3.36 -8.85 -3.82
C ALA A 221 -3.92 -10.17 -4.38
N GLY A 222 -5.19 -10.44 -4.10
CA GLY A 222 -5.86 -11.61 -4.64
C GLY A 222 -5.93 -11.60 -6.18
N ALA A 223 -6.13 -10.45 -6.81
CA ALA A 223 -6.13 -10.32 -8.27
C ALA A 223 -4.74 -10.56 -8.87
N VAL A 224 -3.70 -9.96 -8.31
CA VAL A 224 -2.29 -10.17 -8.74
C VAL A 224 -1.91 -11.64 -8.59
N GLN A 225 -2.26 -12.28 -7.48
CA GLN A 225 -1.99 -13.71 -7.27
C GLN A 225 -2.69 -14.57 -8.32
N ARG A 226 -3.98 -14.35 -8.57
CA ARG A 226 -4.73 -15.11 -9.58
C ARG A 226 -4.16 -14.91 -10.98
N TYR A 227 -3.75 -13.70 -11.32
CA TYR A 227 -3.10 -13.42 -12.60
C TYR A 227 -1.75 -14.14 -12.70
N GLY A 228 -0.94 -14.12 -11.65
CA GLY A 228 0.39 -14.74 -11.62
C GLY A 228 0.38 -16.27 -11.76
N ILE A 229 -0.71 -16.94 -11.36
CA ILE A 229 -0.84 -18.41 -11.51
C ILE A 229 -1.58 -18.84 -12.78
N LEU A 230 -2.17 -17.89 -13.53
CA LEU A 230 -2.90 -18.16 -14.76
C LEU A 230 -1.94 -18.66 -15.85
N LYS A 231 -2.25 -19.81 -16.45
CA LYS A 231 -1.55 -20.28 -17.63
C LYS A 231 -2.46 -20.21 -18.84
N VAL A 232 -1.95 -19.60 -19.89
CA VAL A 232 -2.65 -19.45 -21.17
C VAL A 232 -1.94 -20.24 -22.22
N SER A 233 -2.62 -21.16 -22.89
CA SER A 233 -2.13 -21.81 -24.09
C SER A 233 -3.01 -21.51 -25.29
N GLN A 234 -2.39 -21.32 -26.44
CA GLN A 234 -3.08 -20.97 -27.69
C GLN A 234 -2.75 -21.97 -28.78
N LYS A 235 -3.78 -22.41 -29.51
CA LYS A 235 -3.64 -23.28 -30.65
C LYS A 235 -4.45 -22.73 -31.84
N TYR A 236 -3.74 -22.38 -32.89
CA TYR A 236 -4.34 -21.96 -34.13
C TYR A 236 -4.71 -23.18 -34.96
N THR A 237 -5.92 -23.20 -35.48
CA THR A 237 -6.38 -24.14 -36.51
C THR A 237 -6.73 -23.35 -37.75
N LYS A 238 -7.09 -24.04 -38.85
CA LYS A 238 -7.47 -23.37 -40.11
C LYS A 238 -8.64 -22.38 -39.90
N ASP A 239 -9.58 -22.72 -39.04
CA ASP A 239 -10.86 -22.02 -38.92
C ASP A 239 -11.10 -21.40 -37.51
N ALA A 240 -10.17 -21.61 -36.58
CA ALA A 240 -10.36 -21.14 -35.20
C ALA A 240 -9.04 -20.93 -34.44
N LEU A 241 -9.11 -20.03 -33.44
CA LEU A 241 -8.14 -19.93 -32.37
C LEU A 241 -8.74 -20.60 -31.14
N LYS A 242 -8.10 -21.65 -30.64
CA LYS A 242 -8.43 -22.27 -29.35
C LYS A 242 -7.54 -21.69 -28.28
N ILE A 243 -8.15 -21.19 -27.20
CA ILE A 243 -7.46 -20.67 -26.03
C ILE A 243 -7.86 -21.56 -24.84
N ASP A 244 -6.89 -22.20 -24.24
CA ASP A 244 -7.08 -22.97 -23.01
C ASP A 244 -6.50 -22.18 -21.84
N LEU A 245 -7.30 -22.00 -20.77
CA LEU A 245 -6.94 -21.29 -19.55
C LEU A 245 -6.86 -22.29 -18.40
N GLU A 246 -5.67 -22.43 -17.81
CA GLU A 246 -5.45 -23.25 -16.61
C GLU A 246 -5.33 -22.33 -15.39
N ASN A 247 -5.94 -22.69 -14.28
CA ASN A 247 -6.02 -21.91 -13.04
C ASN A 247 -6.76 -20.57 -13.18
N PHE A 248 -7.75 -20.54 -14.07
CA PHE A 248 -8.59 -19.34 -14.21
C PHE A 248 -9.63 -19.28 -13.09
N HIS A 249 -9.59 -18.24 -12.28
CA HIS A 249 -10.44 -18.05 -11.09
C HIS A 249 -11.13 -16.68 -11.04
N ASP A 250 -11.16 -15.95 -12.14
CA ASP A 250 -11.75 -14.62 -12.22
C ASP A 250 -12.58 -14.46 -13.51
N HIS A 251 -13.04 -13.25 -13.78
CA HIS A 251 -13.78 -12.92 -14.98
C HIS A 251 -12.84 -12.58 -16.14
N ALA A 252 -13.15 -13.08 -17.33
CA ALA A 252 -12.55 -12.60 -18.57
C ALA A 252 -13.47 -11.54 -19.18
N TYR A 253 -12.89 -10.43 -19.61
CA TYR A 253 -13.56 -9.36 -20.32
C TYR A 253 -13.02 -9.24 -21.75
#